data_d03e2e9791b67376fc25b864bea5586d
#
_entry.id   d03e2e9791b67376fc25b864bea5586d
#
_cell.length_a   1.000
_cell.length_b   1.000
_cell.length_c   1.000
_cell.angle_alpha   90.00
_cell.angle_beta   90.00
_cell.angle_gamma   90.00
#
_symmetry.space_group_name_H-M   'P 1'
#
loop_
_entity.id
_entity.type
_entity.pdbx_description
1 polymer ?
#
loop_
_entity_poly.entity_id
_entity_poly.type
_entity_poly.pdbx_seq_one_letter_code
_entity_poly.pdbx_strand_id
1 'polypeptide(L)'
;MTTLAYNTIIERTQSLLKEFDEKFGIYEGIQNQEIQLIGTSGTVTVLGAVHLNLPRYNRSAVDGISISGPDVEKVIAKIKNMGDTGRRKHPCIGPLKSDLTISGCAIIEALLTFWHLSSPSVCFSSCPWDSHSCPVDRSDIF
;
A
#
# COMPACT_ATOMS: atom_id res chain seq x y z
N MET A 1 -16.16 -5.47 7.80
CA MET A 1 -16.01 -4.00 7.95
C MET A 1 -17.10 -3.32 7.13
N THR A 2 -17.82 -2.36 7.71
CA THR A 2 -18.85 -1.58 7.01
C THR A 2 -18.23 -0.48 6.15
N THR A 3 -18.94 -0.01 5.14
CA THR A 3 -18.51 1.13 4.30
C THR A 3 -18.22 2.37 5.14
N LEU A 4 -19.06 2.63 6.16
CA LEU A 4 -18.85 3.75 7.07
C LEU A 4 -17.51 3.65 7.82
N ALA A 5 -17.19 2.49 8.38
CA ALA A 5 -15.92 2.29 9.08
C ALA A 5 -14.73 2.42 8.14
N TYR A 6 -14.85 1.98 6.89
CA TYR A 6 -13.82 2.14 5.86
C TYR A 6 -13.54 3.61 5.57
N ASN A 7 -14.59 4.40 5.33
CA ASN A 7 -14.46 5.83 5.06
C ASN A 7 -13.92 6.61 6.27
N THR A 8 -14.31 6.24 7.48
CA THR A 8 -13.76 6.85 8.71
C THR A 8 -12.24 6.64 8.81
N ILE A 9 -11.72 5.48 8.41
CA ILE A 9 -10.27 5.25 8.38
C ILE A 9 -9.61 6.19 7.35
N ILE A 10 -10.19 6.32 6.16
CA ILE A 10 -9.68 7.23 5.12
C ILE A 10 -9.62 8.67 5.64
N GLU A 11 -10.74 9.20 6.15
CA GLU A 11 -10.83 10.58 6.63
C GLU A 11 -9.83 10.87 7.76
N ARG A 12 -9.72 9.95 8.73
CA ARG A 12 -8.77 10.10 9.83
C ARG A 12 -7.32 10.04 9.35
N THR A 13 -7.02 9.14 8.42
CA THR A 13 -5.68 9.04 7.82
C THR A 13 -5.33 10.32 7.07
N GLN A 14 -6.24 10.84 6.25
CA GLN A 14 -6.03 12.09 5.51
C GLN A 14 -5.83 13.30 6.43
N SER A 15 -6.55 13.36 7.57
CA SER A 15 -6.34 14.41 8.57
C SER A 15 -4.91 14.39 9.15
N LEU A 16 -4.38 13.19 9.45
CA LEU A 16 -3.01 13.03 9.94
C LEU A 16 -1.97 13.35 8.86
N LEU A 17 -2.24 12.93 7.62
CA LEU A 17 -1.37 13.22 6.49
C LEU A 17 -1.27 14.71 6.21
N LYS A 18 -2.36 15.46 6.38
CA LYS A 18 -2.37 16.90 6.20
C LYS A 18 -1.40 17.60 7.17
N GLU A 19 -1.48 17.26 8.45
CA GLU A 19 -0.57 17.83 9.46
C GLU A 19 0.90 17.49 9.14
N PHE A 20 1.14 16.26 8.65
CA PHE A 20 2.47 15.80 8.27
C PHE A 20 2.99 16.52 7.02
N ASP A 21 2.14 16.66 6.00
CA ASP A 21 2.48 17.30 4.75
C ASP A 21 2.78 18.81 4.92
N GLU A 22 1.96 19.51 5.72
CA GLU A 22 2.18 20.92 6.07
C GLU A 22 3.55 21.13 6.76
N LYS A 23 4.04 20.13 7.48
CA LYS A 23 5.32 20.20 8.18
C LYS A 23 6.51 19.86 7.31
N PHE A 24 6.37 18.93 6.38
CA PHE A 24 7.50 18.32 5.67
C PHE A 24 7.48 18.50 4.16
N GLY A 25 6.41 19.05 3.57
CA GLY A 25 6.31 19.30 2.12
C GLY A 25 6.36 18.03 1.27
N ILE A 26 5.80 16.94 1.77
CA ILE A 26 5.88 15.63 1.11
C ILE A 26 5.22 15.63 -0.27
N TYR A 27 4.08 16.32 -0.41
CA TYR A 27 3.37 16.43 -1.69
C TYR A 27 4.29 17.01 -2.79
N GLU A 28 4.96 18.11 -2.49
CA GLU A 28 5.86 18.77 -3.45
C GLU A 28 7.05 17.86 -3.81
N GLY A 29 7.67 17.24 -2.80
CA GLY A 29 8.77 16.30 -3.02
C GLY A 29 8.39 15.08 -3.87
N ILE A 30 7.17 14.57 -3.72
CA ILE A 30 6.64 13.50 -4.56
C ILE A 30 6.42 13.99 -6.00
N GLN A 31 5.79 15.16 -6.18
CA GLN A 31 5.54 15.71 -7.52
C GLN A 31 6.83 16.02 -8.27
N ASN A 32 7.86 16.46 -7.55
CA ASN A 32 9.19 16.73 -8.09
C ASN A 32 10.06 15.47 -8.27
N GLN A 33 9.55 14.28 -7.90
CA GLN A 33 10.28 13.00 -7.94
C GLN A 33 11.52 12.97 -7.01
N GLU A 34 11.51 13.78 -5.96
CA GLU A 34 12.56 13.84 -4.92
C GLU A 34 12.28 12.84 -3.79
N ILE A 35 11.02 12.40 -3.63
CA ILE A 35 10.56 11.47 -2.59
C ILE A 35 9.96 10.23 -3.22
N GLN A 36 10.42 9.06 -2.78
CA GLN A 36 9.86 7.76 -3.12
C GLN A 36 9.12 7.16 -1.92
N LEU A 37 7.96 6.55 -2.18
CA LEU A 37 7.20 5.85 -1.16
C LEU A 37 7.59 4.36 -1.12
N ILE A 38 7.98 3.90 0.06
CA ILE A 38 8.30 2.49 0.31
C ILE A 38 7.34 1.92 1.34
N GLY A 39 6.68 0.84 0.99
CA GLY A 39 5.79 0.11 1.88
C GLY A 39 6.45 -1.12 2.49
N THR A 40 6.47 -1.22 3.81
CA THR A 40 7.17 -2.30 4.54
C THR A 40 6.24 -3.17 5.40
N SER A 41 4.94 -3.17 5.18
CA SER A 41 3.99 -3.88 6.03
C SER A 41 3.42 -5.15 5.41
N GLY A 42 2.82 -5.99 6.24
CA GLY A 42 2.10 -7.18 5.79
C GLY A 42 0.96 -6.89 4.82
N THR A 43 0.31 -5.72 4.91
CA THR A 43 -0.71 -5.31 3.95
C THR A 43 -0.09 -5.04 2.58
N VAL A 44 1.02 -4.33 2.50
CA VAL A 44 1.70 -4.03 1.23
C VAL A 44 2.13 -5.32 0.52
N THR A 45 2.70 -6.26 1.25
CA THR A 45 3.10 -7.56 0.68
C THR A 45 1.90 -8.40 0.22
N VAL A 46 0.75 -8.30 0.90
CA VAL A 46 -0.50 -8.92 0.44
C VAL A 46 -1.01 -8.26 -0.84
N LEU A 47 -0.97 -6.93 -0.94
CA LEU A 47 -1.32 -6.22 -2.19
C LEU A 47 -0.43 -6.70 -3.34
N GLY A 48 0.88 -6.82 -3.11
CA GLY A 48 1.81 -7.38 -4.08
C GLY A 48 1.45 -8.80 -4.52
N ALA A 49 1.13 -9.67 -3.58
CA ALA A 49 0.75 -11.04 -3.88
C ALA A 49 -0.57 -11.14 -4.68
N VAL A 50 -1.55 -10.26 -4.38
CA VAL A 50 -2.82 -10.17 -5.13
C VAL A 50 -2.61 -9.55 -6.51
N HIS A 51 -1.71 -8.57 -6.64
CA HIS A 51 -1.32 -7.98 -7.92
C HIS A 51 -0.73 -9.03 -8.86
N LEU A 52 0.23 -9.81 -8.36
CA LEU A 52 0.88 -10.89 -9.10
C LEU A 52 -0.03 -12.12 -9.32
N ASN A 53 -1.25 -12.12 -8.80
CA ASN A 53 -2.18 -13.26 -8.84
C ASN A 53 -1.54 -14.58 -8.36
N LEU A 54 -0.75 -14.53 -7.30
CA LEU A 54 -0.06 -15.70 -6.78
C LEU A 54 -1.06 -16.76 -6.29
N PRO A 55 -0.86 -18.04 -6.62
CA PRO A 55 -1.72 -19.14 -6.16
C PRO A 55 -1.55 -19.40 -4.66
N ARG A 56 -0.47 -18.90 -4.06
CA ARG A 56 -0.15 -18.96 -2.64
C ARG A 56 0.77 -17.79 -2.30
N TYR A 57 0.60 -17.23 -1.11
CA TYR A 57 1.50 -16.18 -0.63
C TYR A 57 2.96 -16.68 -0.61
N ASN A 58 3.82 -15.95 -1.30
CA ASN A 58 5.26 -16.20 -1.36
C ASN A 58 5.99 -14.88 -1.13
N ARG A 59 6.69 -14.79 0.02
CA ARG A 59 7.41 -13.57 0.40
C ARG A 59 8.48 -13.19 -0.62
N SER A 60 9.27 -14.16 -1.08
CA SER A 60 10.34 -13.90 -2.04
C SER A 60 9.85 -13.39 -3.40
N ALA A 61 8.61 -13.73 -3.77
CA ALA A 61 8.02 -13.26 -5.02
C ALA A 61 7.49 -11.82 -4.93
N VAL A 62 7.14 -11.36 -3.73
CA VAL A 62 6.61 -9.99 -3.51
C VAL A 62 7.65 -9.03 -2.97
N ASP A 63 8.83 -9.54 -2.65
CA ASP A 63 9.92 -8.75 -2.11
C ASP A 63 10.60 -7.92 -3.20
N GLY A 64 10.76 -6.63 -2.97
CA GLY A 64 11.38 -5.71 -3.92
C GLY A 64 10.55 -5.38 -5.17
N ILE A 65 9.28 -5.81 -5.27
CA ILE A 65 8.44 -5.43 -6.41
C ILE A 65 8.03 -3.96 -6.34
N SER A 66 7.96 -3.35 -7.51
CA SER A 66 7.38 -2.02 -7.69
C SER A 66 6.00 -2.14 -8.31
N ILE A 67 5.02 -1.42 -7.73
CA ILE A 67 3.64 -1.41 -8.23
C ILE A 67 3.24 0.04 -8.44
N SER A 68 2.70 0.35 -9.62
CA SER A 68 2.21 1.70 -9.90
C SER A 68 0.99 2.06 -9.06
N GLY A 69 0.78 3.34 -8.76
CA GLY A 69 -0.40 3.82 -8.05
C GLY A 69 -1.72 3.30 -8.65
N PRO A 70 -1.95 3.42 -9.98
CA PRO A 70 -3.15 2.88 -10.63
C PRO A 70 -3.33 1.36 -10.46
N ASP A 71 -2.24 0.60 -10.41
CA ASP A 71 -2.34 -0.85 -10.20
C ASP A 71 -2.64 -1.18 -8.73
N VAL A 72 -2.13 -0.40 -7.78
CA VAL A 72 -2.53 -0.52 -6.36
C VAL A 72 -4.01 -0.23 -6.19
N GLU A 73 -4.56 0.80 -6.84
CA GLU A 73 -6.00 1.10 -6.82
C GLU A 73 -6.83 -0.07 -7.35
N LYS A 74 -6.43 -0.68 -8.47
CA LYS A 74 -7.10 -1.87 -9.02
C LYS A 74 -7.09 -3.04 -8.04
N VAL A 75 -5.97 -3.27 -7.37
CA VAL A 75 -5.83 -4.33 -6.37
C VAL A 75 -6.72 -4.06 -5.16
N ILE A 76 -6.76 -2.83 -4.66
CA ILE A 76 -7.64 -2.42 -3.57
C ILE A 76 -9.11 -2.66 -3.96
N ALA A 77 -9.52 -2.22 -5.15
CA ALA A 77 -10.87 -2.45 -5.66
C ALA A 77 -11.19 -3.96 -5.74
N LYS A 78 -10.26 -4.78 -6.22
CA LYS A 78 -10.39 -6.24 -6.27
C LYS A 78 -10.61 -6.81 -4.86
N ILE A 79 -9.82 -6.41 -3.87
CA ILE A 79 -9.93 -6.86 -2.47
C ILE A 79 -11.26 -6.42 -1.83
N LYS A 80 -11.72 -5.18 -2.11
CA LYS A 80 -13.02 -4.67 -1.65
C LYS A 80 -14.16 -5.52 -2.22
N ASN A 81 -14.12 -5.78 -3.52
CA ASN A 81 -15.17 -6.52 -4.25
C ASN A 81 -15.25 -8.01 -3.87
N MET A 82 -14.18 -8.62 -3.38
CA MET A 82 -14.22 -10.01 -2.87
C MET A 82 -15.17 -10.20 -1.69
N GLY A 83 -15.50 -9.13 -0.97
CA GLY A 83 -16.25 -9.22 0.29
C GLY A 83 -15.46 -9.96 1.38
N ASP A 84 -16.06 -10.12 2.56
CA ASP A 84 -15.37 -10.78 3.68
C ASP A 84 -15.10 -12.27 3.39
N THR A 85 -16.11 -12.98 2.89
CA THR A 85 -15.99 -14.40 2.57
C THR A 85 -14.92 -14.67 1.51
N GLY A 86 -14.85 -13.82 0.47
CA GLY A 86 -13.85 -13.95 -0.59
C GLY A 86 -12.43 -13.71 -0.06
N ARG A 87 -12.23 -12.68 0.75
CA ARG A 87 -10.94 -12.42 1.37
C ARG A 87 -10.46 -13.54 2.27
N ARG A 88 -11.36 -14.10 3.11
CA ARG A 88 -11.04 -15.23 3.99
C ARG A 88 -10.62 -16.49 3.24
N LYS A 89 -11.19 -16.71 2.05
CA LYS A 89 -10.88 -17.86 1.17
C LYS A 89 -9.68 -17.59 0.24
N HIS A 90 -9.25 -16.34 0.11
CA HIS A 90 -8.18 -16.00 -0.83
C HIS A 90 -6.82 -16.56 -0.35
N PRO A 91 -6.06 -17.26 -1.22
CA PRO A 91 -4.85 -17.99 -0.82
C PRO A 91 -3.72 -17.09 -0.29
N CYS A 92 -3.72 -15.81 -0.65
CA CYS A 92 -2.72 -14.85 -0.19
C CYS A 92 -3.17 -14.00 1.00
N ILE A 93 -4.47 -14.00 1.37
CA ILE A 93 -5.02 -13.22 2.48
C ILE A 93 -5.32 -14.14 3.66
N GLY A 94 -6.29 -15.02 3.49
CA GLY A 94 -6.73 -15.97 4.51
C GLY A 94 -7.56 -15.35 5.65
N PRO A 95 -8.12 -16.20 6.52
CA PRO A 95 -9.06 -15.76 7.55
C PRO A 95 -8.43 -14.85 8.61
N LEU A 96 -7.17 -15.05 8.97
CA LEU A 96 -6.50 -14.29 10.02
C LEU A 96 -6.15 -12.86 9.60
N LYS A 97 -5.95 -12.60 8.30
CA LYS A 97 -5.53 -11.31 7.77
C LYS A 97 -6.66 -10.53 7.08
N SER A 98 -7.85 -11.13 6.90
CA SER A 98 -8.96 -10.51 6.16
C SER A 98 -9.29 -9.10 6.64
N ASP A 99 -9.47 -8.93 7.95
CA ASP A 99 -9.86 -7.64 8.53
C ASP A 99 -8.70 -6.63 8.55
N LEU A 100 -7.48 -7.09 8.81
CA LEU A 100 -6.28 -6.25 8.75
C LEU A 100 -6.00 -5.79 7.31
N THR A 101 -6.17 -6.67 6.34
CA THR A 101 -5.95 -6.33 4.93
C THR A 101 -6.90 -5.24 4.47
N ILE A 102 -8.19 -5.34 4.77
CA ILE A 102 -9.15 -4.33 4.31
C ILE A 102 -8.97 -2.99 5.03
N SER A 103 -8.60 -3.01 6.31
CA SER A 103 -8.26 -1.78 7.05
C SER A 103 -6.98 -1.13 6.51
N GLY A 104 -5.97 -1.93 6.18
CA GLY A 104 -4.75 -1.45 5.55
C GLY A 104 -4.98 -0.91 4.12
N CYS A 105 -5.92 -1.49 3.37
CA CYS A 105 -6.34 -0.95 2.08
C CYS A 105 -6.91 0.47 2.23
N ALA A 106 -7.71 0.74 3.27
CA ALA A 106 -8.25 2.08 3.52
C ALA A 106 -7.14 3.11 3.78
N ILE A 107 -6.11 2.73 4.54
CA ILE A 107 -4.95 3.60 4.79
C ILE A 107 -4.19 3.89 3.49
N ILE A 108 -3.93 2.87 2.69
CA ILE A 108 -3.21 3.02 1.41
C ILE A 108 -4.04 3.84 0.41
N GLU A 109 -5.36 3.61 0.34
CA GLU A 109 -6.27 4.43 -0.49
C GLU A 109 -6.25 5.90 -0.07
N ALA A 110 -6.18 6.19 1.25
CA ALA A 110 -6.02 7.55 1.76
C ALA A 110 -4.71 8.20 1.30
N LEU A 111 -3.58 7.48 1.34
CA LEU A 111 -2.28 7.95 0.85
C LEU A 111 -2.32 8.25 -0.65
N LEU A 112 -2.86 7.30 -1.45
CA LEU A 112 -2.98 7.45 -2.90
C LEU A 112 -3.78 8.69 -3.27
N THR A 113 -4.92 8.87 -2.61
CA THR A 113 -5.83 10.00 -2.89
C THR A 113 -5.25 11.33 -2.41
N PHE A 114 -4.68 11.36 -1.21
CA PHE A 114 -4.19 12.59 -0.60
C PHE A 114 -2.99 13.18 -1.35
N TRP A 115 -2.02 12.34 -1.70
CA TRP A 115 -0.82 12.78 -2.43
C TRP A 115 -0.90 12.61 -3.95
N HIS A 116 -2.10 12.32 -4.50
CA HIS A 116 -2.32 12.13 -5.93
C HIS A 116 -1.35 11.11 -6.56
N LEU A 117 -1.13 9.99 -5.86
CA LEU A 117 -0.20 8.95 -6.24
C LEU A 117 -0.70 8.05 -7.39
N SER A 118 -1.77 8.44 -8.06
CA SER A 118 -2.32 7.72 -9.22
C SER A 118 -1.44 7.88 -10.48
N SER A 119 -0.37 8.67 -10.39
CA SER A 119 0.63 8.78 -11.47
C SER A 119 1.43 7.48 -11.60
N PRO A 120 1.71 7.01 -12.83
CA PRO A 120 2.55 5.83 -13.06
C PRO A 120 4.00 5.98 -12.57
N SER A 121 4.44 7.19 -12.26
CA SER A 121 5.77 7.47 -11.72
C SER A 121 5.93 7.14 -10.24
N VAL A 122 4.84 6.84 -9.52
CA VAL A 122 4.89 6.46 -8.11
C VAL A 122 4.84 4.95 -7.99
N CYS A 123 5.88 4.36 -7.42
CA CYS A 123 5.98 2.94 -7.20
C CYS A 123 5.96 2.62 -5.69
N PHE A 124 5.12 1.66 -5.31
CA PHE A 124 5.22 1.02 -4.00
C PHE A 124 6.22 -0.12 -4.11
N SER A 125 7.28 -0.05 -3.34
CA SER A 125 8.25 -1.14 -3.21
C SER A 125 8.04 -1.86 -1.89
N SER A 126 7.95 -3.18 -1.91
CA SER A 126 7.99 -3.98 -0.70
C SER A 126 9.43 -4.32 -0.39
N CYS A 127 10.04 -3.62 0.56
CA CYS A 127 11.39 -3.93 0.99
C CYS A 127 11.36 -4.61 2.36
N PRO A 128 11.96 -5.80 2.55
CA PRO A 128 12.21 -6.32 3.86
C PRO A 128 13.29 -5.48 4.52
N TRP A 129 13.11 -5.17 5.78
CA TRP A 129 14.05 -4.38 6.58
C TRP A 129 15.50 -4.91 6.55
N ASP A 130 15.68 -6.20 6.27
CA ASP A 130 16.94 -6.92 6.33
C ASP A 130 17.60 -7.20 4.97
N SER A 131 17.00 -6.83 3.83
CA SER A 131 17.57 -7.17 2.53
C SER A 131 18.55 -6.12 2.04
N HIS A 132 19.77 -6.58 1.70
CA HIS A 132 20.77 -5.79 0.99
C HIS A 132 20.37 -5.40 -0.44
N SER A 133 19.16 -5.78 -0.86
CA SER A 133 18.59 -5.58 -2.20
C SER A 133 17.55 -4.46 -2.26
N CYS A 134 17.45 -3.61 -1.24
CA CYS A 134 16.63 -2.40 -1.33
C CYS A 134 17.22 -1.47 -2.39
N PRO A 135 16.48 -1.06 -3.42
CA PRO A 135 16.99 -0.19 -4.48
C PRO A 135 17.28 1.25 -4.01
N VAL A 136 17.00 1.56 -2.76
CA VAL A 136 17.29 2.87 -2.15
C VAL A 136 18.70 2.84 -1.60
N ASP A 137 19.54 3.75 -2.07
CA ASP A 137 20.86 3.96 -1.47
C ASP A 137 20.68 4.41 -0.03
N ARG A 138 21.28 3.67 0.92
CA ARG A 138 21.17 3.95 2.36
C ARG A 138 21.84 5.28 2.76
N SER A 139 22.65 5.85 1.91
CA SER A 139 23.28 7.16 2.12
C SER A 139 22.29 8.32 2.07
N ASP A 140 21.09 8.11 1.49
CA ASP A 140 20.08 9.15 1.29
C ASP A 140 18.98 9.16 2.38
N ILE A 141 19.09 8.28 3.40
CA ILE A 141 18.03 8.11 4.43
C ILE A 141 18.32 8.90 5.74
N PHE A 142 19.44 9.61 5.84
CA PHE A 142 19.79 10.43 7.03
C PHE A 142 20.26 11.83 6.67
#